data_d2897b6e120c490e021df475fcd92dc2
#
_entry.id   d2897b6e120c490e021df475fcd92dc2
#
_cell.length_a   1.000
_cell.length_b   1.000
_cell.length_c   1.000
_cell.angle_alpha   90.00
_cell.angle_beta   90.00
_cell.angle_gamma   90.00
#
_symmetry.space_group_name_H-M   'P 1'
#
loop_
_entity.id
_entity.type
_entity.pdbx_description
1 polymer ?
#
loop_
_entity_poly.entity_id
_entity_poly.type
_entity_poly.pdbx_seq_one_letter_code
_entity_poly.pdbx_strand_id
1 'polypeptide(L)'
;MTGMGSDPGTNNVIVKWFANKLDRVDEIALFWVVSIAELAGAAWDHSLHMTIGKIPQYLDGRLEHVEGGTGVETATFLEPLGACQVCYVGHPQPLTIPRYIKGVKRVVIKGALIPGWVDQLIKEQKDTGFLSKEPLDVKGTKVTPYDLTLKLWEAIPNNRDRGPQSSGLKVIVKGERNGQQVTYTADMAGRMAPGTGLPASIAALMLDAGDVTVKGVVAPEGCIDPEKFLTALLQRGARIHQTETITSMLAI
;
A
#
# COMPACT_ATOMS: atom_id res chain seq x y z
N MET A 1 -8.40 12.62 11.50
CA MET A 1 -7.43 11.66 10.95
C MET A 1 -7.91 11.19 9.59
N THR A 2 -7.01 11.05 8.62
CA THR A 2 -7.29 10.58 7.26
C THR A 2 -6.45 9.34 6.95
N GLY A 3 -6.95 8.47 6.03
CA GLY A 3 -6.17 7.33 5.56
C GLY A 3 -5.99 6.23 6.61
N MET A 4 -7.08 5.80 7.25
CA MET A 4 -7.03 4.74 8.25
C MET A 4 -7.78 3.49 7.76
N GLY A 5 -7.02 2.62 7.14
CA GLY A 5 -7.45 1.31 6.65
C GLY A 5 -6.30 0.32 6.70
N SER A 6 -6.20 -0.53 5.70
CA SER A 6 -5.06 -1.44 5.51
C SER A 6 -3.85 -0.66 4.99
N ASP A 7 -4.03 -0.07 3.81
CA ASP A 7 -3.07 0.75 3.09
C ASP A 7 -3.81 1.91 2.37
N PRO A 8 -3.69 3.16 2.84
CA PRO A 8 -2.98 3.62 4.04
C PRO A 8 -3.66 3.23 5.34
N GLY A 9 -2.88 3.22 6.42
CA GLY A 9 -3.35 2.99 7.78
C GLY A 9 -2.47 2.03 8.55
N THR A 10 -2.77 0.73 8.54
CA THR A 10 -1.99 -0.28 9.27
C THR A 10 -0.51 -0.23 8.92
N ASN A 11 -0.17 -0.15 7.64
CA ASN A 11 1.23 -0.04 7.22
C ASN A 11 1.91 1.24 7.71
N ASN A 12 1.21 2.38 7.74
CA ASN A 12 1.73 3.64 8.30
C ASN A 12 2.06 3.50 9.80
N VAL A 13 1.17 2.83 10.54
CA VAL A 13 1.39 2.57 11.98
C VAL A 13 2.55 1.60 12.20
N ILE A 14 2.68 0.55 11.38
CA ILE A 14 3.83 -0.37 11.42
C ILE A 14 5.14 0.37 11.10
N VAL A 15 5.14 1.24 10.09
CA VAL A 15 6.30 2.10 9.79
C VAL A 15 6.69 2.93 11.01
N LYS A 16 5.71 3.57 11.68
CA LYS A 16 5.98 4.34 12.90
C LYS A 16 6.52 3.48 14.03
N TRP A 17 5.97 2.26 14.20
CA TRP A 17 6.44 1.28 15.17
C TRP A 17 7.91 0.92 14.97
N PHE A 18 8.33 0.67 13.73
CA PHE A 18 9.72 0.35 13.40
C PHE A 18 10.63 1.57 13.49
N ALA A 19 10.16 2.74 13.01
CA ALA A 19 10.92 3.97 13.09
C ALA A 19 11.26 4.37 14.54
N ASN A 20 10.34 4.12 15.48
CA ASN A 20 10.59 4.39 16.90
C ASN A 20 11.68 3.50 17.53
N LYS A 21 12.10 2.43 16.85
CA LYS A 21 13.16 1.51 17.30
C LYS A 21 14.52 1.81 16.68
N LEU A 22 14.60 2.82 15.81
CA LEU A 22 15.81 3.19 15.09
C LEU A 22 16.28 4.59 15.50
N ASP A 23 17.58 4.79 15.51
CA ASP A 23 18.18 6.11 15.74
C ASP A 23 18.02 6.99 14.49
N ARG A 24 18.05 6.37 13.32
CA ARG A 24 17.83 7.00 12.01
C ARG A 24 17.12 6.05 11.07
N VAL A 25 16.17 6.57 10.32
CA VAL A 25 15.50 5.85 9.23
C VAL A 25 16.03 6.37 7.90
N ASP A 26 16.54 5.46 7.06
CA ASP A 26 17.08 5.81 5.75
C ASP A 26 16.09 5.52 4.61
N GLU A 27 15.43 4.35 4.65
CA GLU A 27 14.56 3.88 3.57
C GLU A 27 13.31 3.18 4.11
N ILE A 28 12.17 3.44 3.46
CA ILE A 28 10.90 2.77 3.71
C ILE A 28 10.37 2.29 2.37
N ALA A 29 10.07 0.99 2.29
CA ALA A 29 9.40 0.39 1.15
C ALA A 29 8.12 -0.29 1.61
N LEU A 30 7.03 0.03 0.93
CA LEU A 30 5.70 -0.48 1.20
C LEU A 30 5.23 -1.24 -0.02
N PHE A 31 4.80 -2.48 0.17
CA PHE A 31 4.28 -3.31 -0.91
C PHE A 31 2.93 -3.87 -0.53
N TRP A 32 2.05 -3.95 -1.52
CA TRP A 32 0.79 -4.66 -1.38
C TRP A 32 0.45 -5.46 -2.62
N VAL A 33 -0.32 -6.52 -2.44
CA VAL A 33 -0.98 -7.25 -3.52
C VAL A 33 -2.44 -7.46 -3.17
N VAL A 34 -3.31 -7.24 -4.15
CA VAL A 34 -4.76 -7.44 -4.01
C VAL A 34 -5.25 -8.41 -5.07
N SER A 35 -5.90 -9.47 -4.63
CA SER A 35 -6.59 -10.37 -5.54
C SER A 35 -7.86 -9.74 -6.09
N ILE A 36 -8.10 -9.86 -7.39
CA ILE A 36 -9.35 -9.39 -7.99
C ILE A 36 -10.57 -10.18 -7.50
N ALA A 37 -10.38 -11.34 -6.88
CA ALA A 37 -11.45 -12.05 -6.18
C ALA A 37 -11.97 -11.29 -4.94
N GLU A 38 -11.18 -10.33 -4.42
CA GLU A 38 -11.51 -9.52 -3.25
C GLU A 38 -12.08 -8.14 -3.62
N LEU A 39 -12.00 -7.72 -4.90
CA LEU A 39 -12.46 -6.40 -5.33
C LEU A 39 -13.97 -6.34 -5.46
N ALA A 40 -14.56 -5.26 -4.95
CA ALA A 40 -15.98 -4.96 -5.08
C ALA A 40 -16.22 -3.43 -5.07
N GLY A 41 -17.24 -2.97 -5.77
CA GLY A 41 -17.66 -1.57 -5.77
C GLY A 41 -16.52 -0.60 -6.12
N ALA A 42 -16.35 0.43 -5.32
CA ALA A 42 -15.34 1.48 -5.51
C ALA A 42 -13.88 0.97 -5.50
N ALA A 43 -13.62 -0.23 -4.97
CA ALA A 43 -12.27 -0.79 -4.99
C ALA A 43 -11.76 -1.09 -6.40
N TRP A 44 -12.64 -1.38 -7.36
CA TRP A 44 -12.26 -1.53 -8.76
C TRP A 44 -11.73 -0.23 -9.36
N ASP A 45 -12.47 0.87 -9.19
CA ASP A 45 -12.04 2.20 -9.67
C ASP A 45 -10.72 2.63 -9.03
N HIS A 46 -10.61 2.50 -7.70
CA HIS A 46 -9.38 2.80 -6.97
C HIS A 46 -8.19 2.00 -7.51
N SER A 47 -8.36 0.69 -7.71
CA SER A 47 -7.28 -0.21 -8.16
C SER A 47 -6.77 0.13 -9.57
N LEU A 48 -7.66 0.54 -10.48
CA LEU A 48 -7.25 0.99 -11.80
C LEU A 48 -6.62 2.38 -11.76
N HIS A 49 -7.25 3.32 -11.02
CA HIS A 49 -6.83 4.71 -10.99
C HIS A 49 -5.40 4.90 -10.49
N MET A 50 -4.96 4.15 -9.49
CA MET A 50 -3.65 4.36 -8.87
C MET A 50 -2.46 3.87 -9.71
N THR A 51 -2.70 3.21 -10.85
CA THR A 51 -1.65 2.80 -11.80
C THR A 51 -1.50 3.76 -12.98
N ILE A 52 -2.29 4.84 -13.04
CA ILE A 52 -2.38 5.74 -14.19
C ILE A 52 -1.69 7.07 -13.90
N GLY A 53 -0.96 7.57 -14.90
CA GLY A 53 -0.35 8.90 -14.90
C GLY A 53 0.85 9.03 -13.96
N LYS A 54 1.20 10.27 -13.68
CA LYS A 54 2.34 10.59 -12.81
C LYS A 54 1.92 10.58 -11.35
N ILE A 55 2.57 9.74 -10.57
CA ILE A 55 2.27 9.47 -9.17
C ILE A 55 3.44 9.86 -8.26
N PRO A 56 3.17 10.31 -7.03
CA PRO A 56 4.23 10.72 -6.12
C PRO A 56 4.97 9.53 -5.52
N GLN A 57 6.31 9.64 -5.48
CA GLN A 57 7.21 8.83 -4.68
C GLN A 57 8.20 9.78 -3.98
N TYR A 58 8.76 9.37 -2.84
CA TYR A 58 9.76 10.17 -2.14
C TYR A 58 11.12 9.52 -2.36
N LEU A 59 11.96 10.18 -3.16
CA LEU A 59 13.25 9.65 -3.63
C LEU A 59 14.34 10.68 -3.36
N ASP A 60 15.49 10.22 -2.88
CA ASP A 60 16.65 11.07 -2.59
C ASP A 60 16.34 12.32 -1.74
N GLY A 61 15.45 12.14 -0.74
CA GLY A 61 15.07 13.19 0.19
C GLY A 61 14.07 14.23 -0.35
N ARG A 62 13.45 13.98 -1.50
CA ARG A 62 12.50 14.90 -2.13
C ARG A 62 11.33 14.15 -2.79
N LEU A 63 10.22 14.86 -2.96
CA LEU A 63 9.06 14.34 -3.68
C LEU A 63 9.34 14.35 -5.18
N GLU A 64 9.25 13.19 -5.80
CA GLU A 64 9.37 12.98 -7.24
C GLU A 64 8.06 12.42 -7.80
N HIS A 65 7.79 12.70 -9.08
CA HIS A 65 6.65 12.14 -9.79
C HIS A 65 7.15 11.13 -10.83
N VAL A 66 6.81 9.88 -10.62
CA VAL A 66 7.15 8.77 -11.52
C VAL A 66 5.92 8.32 -12.29
N GLU A 67 6.12 7.65 -13.40
CA GLU A 67 5.00 7.06 -14.16
C GLU A 67 4.46 5.82 -13.42
N GLY A 68 3.14 5.81 -13.13
CA GLY A 68 2.46 4.68 -12.51
C GLY A 68 2.57 3.40 -13.34
N GLY A 69 2.70 2.25 -12.68
CA GLY A 69 2.93 0.97 -13.35
C GLY A 69 4.37 0.71 -13.78
N THR A 70 5.31 1.66 -13.55
CA THR A 70 6.75 1.45 -13.80
C THR A 70 7.50 0.97 -12.55
N GLY A 71 8.83 0.80 -12.67
CA GLY A 71 9.67 0.41 -11.54
C GLY A 71 9.35 -1.00 -11.02
N VAL A 72 9.07 -1.93 -11.92
CA VAL A 72 8.69 -3.30 -11.59
C VAL A 72 9.81 -4.01 -10.83
N GLU A 73 9.45 -4.68 -9.74
CA GLU A 73 10.32 -5.58 -8.99
C GLU A 73 9.53 -6.77 -8.44
N THR A 74 10.21 -7.83 -8.03
CA THR A 74 9.60 -8.98 -7.39
C THR A 74 9.61 -8.80 -5.88
N ALA A 75 8.44 -8.88 -5.25
CA ALA A 75 8.27 -8.95 -3.81
C ALA A 75 7.65 -10.29 -3.41
N THR A 76 8.18 -10.91 -2.34
CA THR A 76 7.63 -12.17 -1.82
C THR A 76 6.72 -11.85 -0.64
N PHE A 77 5.49 -12.34 -0.71
CA PHE A 77 4.47 -12.24 0.33
C PHE A 77 4.24 -13.58 1.02
N LEU A 78 3.49 -13.55 2.11
CA LEU A 78 3.08 -14.79 2.80
C LEU A 78 2.16 -15.63 1.89
N GLU A 79 2.18 -16.94 2.08
CA GLU A 79 1.23 -17.83 1.43
C GLU A 79 -0.24 -17.44 1.74
N PRO A 80 -1.15 -17.56 0.77
CA PRO A 80 -1.02 -18.23 -0.55
C PRO A 80 -0.57 -17.30 -1.69
N LEU A 81 0.01 -16.14 -1.42
CA LEU A 81 0.33 -15.08 -2.41
C LEU A 81 1.67 -15.31 -3.10
N GLY A 82 2.69 -15.75 -2.36
CA GLY A 82 4.02 -16.05 -2.88
C GLY A 82 4.75 -14.86 -3.50
N ALA A 83 5.53 -15.12 -4.54
CA ALA A 83 6.28 -14.08 -5.26
C ALA A 83 5.40 -13.40 -6.30
N CYS A 84 5.28 -12.06 -6.19
CA CYS A 84 4.49 -11.22 -7.08
C CYS A 84 5.36 -10.11 -7.67
N GLN A 85 5.12 -9.74 -8.91
CA GLN A 85 5.67 -8.52 -9.48
C GLN A 85 4.84 -7.34 -9.00
N VAL A 86 5.51 -6.33 -8.47
CA VAL A 86 4.89 -5.09 -7.99
C VAL A 86 5.47 -3.90 -8.73
N CYS A 87 4.68 -2.87 -8.95
CA CYS A 87 5.08 -1.65 -9.64
C CYS A 87 4.67 -0.40 -8.85
N TYR A 88 5.22 0.75 -9.19
CA TYR A 88 4.84 2.02 -8.56
C TYR A 88 3.35 2.29 -8.70
N VAL A 89 2.70 2.64 -7.59
CA VAL A 89 1.28 2.99 -7.49
C VAL A 89 1.09 4.32 -6.77
N GLY A 90 -0.01 5.02 -7.08
CA GLY A 90 -0.36 6.29 -6.47
C GLY A 90 -1.03 6.11 -5.12
N HIS A 91 -0.28 6.32 -4.05
CA HIS A 91 -0.77 6.27 -2.67
C HIS A 91 -0.18 7.41 -1.82
N PRO A 92 -0.81 7.77 -0.68
CA PRO A 92 -0.41 8.97 0.08
C PRO A 92 0.86 8.82 0.92
N GLN A 93 1.36 7.62 1.18
CA GLN A 93 2.49 7.41 2.10
C GLN A 93 3.77 8.17 1.71
N PRO A 94 4.17 8.27 0.43
CA PRO A 94 5.30 9.11 0.05
C PRO A 94 5.12 10.61 0.36
N LEU A 95 3.87 11.06 0.51
CA LEU A 95 3.53 12.42 0.89
C LEU A 95 3.45 12.62 2.40
N THR A 96 3.01 11.60 3.14
CA THR A 96 2.72 11.75 4.58
C THR A 96 3.86 11.32 5.47
N ILE A 97 4.47 10.16 5.21
CA ILE A 97 5.54 9.60 6.06
C ILE A 97 6.72 10.56 6.27
N PRO A 98 7.27 11.25 5.25
CA PRO A 98 8.39 12.16 5.46
C PRO A 98 8.08 13.37 6.35
N ARG A 99 6.79 13.67 6.57
CA ARG A 99 6.37 14.75 7.48
C ARG A 99 6.59 14.38 8.94
N TYR A 100 6.48 13.09 9.27
CA TYR A 100 6.53 12.57 10.64
C TYR A 100 7.82 11.79 10.94
N ILE A 101 8.47 11.23 9.92
CA ILE A 101 9.74 10.50 10.04
C ILE A 101 10.83 11.34 9.36
N LYS A 102 11.50 12.16 10.17
CA LYS A 102 12.50 13.11 9.66
C LYS A 102 13.78 12.41 9.24
N GLY A 103 14.41 12.94 8.20
CA GLY A 103 15.69 12.44 7.71
C GLY A 103 15.60 11.23 6.77
N VAL A 104 14.41 10.62 6.62
CA VAL A 104 14.21 9.55 5.64
C VAL A 104 14.55 10.04 4.23
N LYS A 105 15.29 9.23 3.47
CA LYS A 105 15.72 9.58 2.11
C LYS A 105 14.86 8.97 1.03
N ARG A 106 14.20 7.86 1.35
CA ARG A 106 13.40 7.11 0.39
C ARG A 106 12.12 6.58 1.05
N VAL A 107 10.97 6.91 0.47
CA VAL A 107 9.69 6.27 0.79
C VAL A 107 9.01 5.90 -0.51
N VAL A 108 8.89 4.61 -0.77
CA VAL A 108 8.26 4.09 -1.98
C VAL A 108 7.08 3.21 -1.64
N ILE A 109 6.08 3.25 -2.51
CA ILE A 109 4.97 2.33 -2.48
C ILE A 109 4.77 1.68 -3.83
N LYS A 110 4.65 0.35 -3.81
CA LYS A 110 4.38 -0.45 -4.99
C LYS A 110 3.28 -1.44 -4.72
N GLY A 111 2.53 -1.76 -5.74
CA GLY A 111 1.44 -2.72 -5.62
C GLY A 111 1.23 -3.51 -6.88
N ALA A 112 0.38 -4.53 -6.77
CA ALA A 112 -0.05 -5.36 -7.89
C ALA A 112 -1.47 -5.86 -7.68
N LEU A 113 -2.17 -6.08 -8.77
CA LEU A 113 -3.37 -6.88 -8.81
C LEU A 113 -3.04 -8.30 -9.27
N ILE A 114 -3.57 -9.28 -8.57
CA ILE A 114 -3.35 -10.70 -8.91
C ILE A 114 -4.68 -11.37 -9.30
N PRO A 115 -4.60 -12.39 -10.14
CA PRO A 115 -3.42 -13.07 -10.71
C PRO A 115 -2.69 -12.21 -11.77
N GLY A 116 -1.45 -12.59 -12.11
CA GLY A 116 -0.53 -11.78 -12.94
C GLY A 116 -1.03 -11.36 -14.33
N TRP A 117 -2.01 -12.05 -14.90
CA TRP A 117 -2.64 -11.62 -16.17
C TRP A 117 -3.37 -10.28 -16.04
N VAL A 118 -3.74 -9.91 -14.81
CA VAL A 118 -4.46 -8.64 -14.52
C VAL A 118 -3.54 -7.44 -14.78
N ASP A 119 -2.35 -7.46 -14.20
CA ASP A 119 -1.37 -6.36 -14.38
C ASP A 119 -0.93 -6.23 -15.84
N GLN A 120 -0.75 -7.37 -16.54
CA GLN A 120 -0.46 -7.36 -17.96
C GLN A 120 -1.59 -6.69 -18.75
N LEU A 121 -2.84 -7.06 -18.48
CA LEU A 121 -4.00 -6.47 -19.15
C LEU A 121 -4.13 -4.97 -18.87
N ILE A 122 -3.90 -4.52 -17.62
CA ILE A 122 -3.91 -3.09 -17.28
C ILE A 122 -2.86 -2.34 -18.09
N LYS A 123 -1.66 -2.88 -18.19
CA LYS A 123 -0.59 -2.28 -19.00
C LYS A 123 -0.98 -2.14 -20.47
N GLU A 124 -1.48 -3.20 -21.08
CA GLU A 124 -1.95 -3.20 -22.47
C GLU A 124 -3.08 -2.17 -22.69
N GLN A 125 -4.03 -2.11 -21.76
CA GLN A 125 -5.15 -1.16 -21.82
C GLN A 125 -4.69 0.30 -21.64
N LYS A 126 -3.67 0.54 -20.81
CA LYS A 126 -3.06 1.85 -20.67
C LYS A 126 -2.37 2.28 -21.98
N ASP A 127 -1.55 1.42 -22.55
CA ASP A 127 -0.75 1.70 -23.76
C ASP A 127 -1.65 1.87 -25.00
N THR A 128 -2.85 1.31 -25.01
CA THR A 128 -3.81 1.38 -26.13
C THR A 128 -4.94 2.40 -25.93
N GLY A 129 -4.93 3.17 -24.82
CA GLY A 129 -5.88 4.25 -24.58
C GLY A 129 -7.21 3.82 -23.93
N PHE A 130 -7.41 2.53 -23.61
CA PHE A 130 -8.62 2.07 -22.91
C PHE A 130 -8.80 2.69 -21.51
N LEU A 131 -7.72 3.20 -20.92
CA LEU A 131 -7.76 3.89 -19.62
C LEU A 131 -7.75 5.43 -19.77
N SER A 132 -8.01 5.95 -20.97
CA SER A 132 -8.15 7.38 -21.20
C SER A 132 -9.45 7.92 -20.59
N LYS A 133 -9.36 9.09 -19.94
CA LYS A 133 -10.51 9.83 -19.43
C LYS A 133 -11.08 10.85 -20.44
N GLU A 134 -10.46 10.97 -21.62
CA GLU A 134 -10.95 11.80 -22.70
C GLU A 134 -12.14 11.10 -23.40
N PRO A 135 -13.32 11.73 -23.47
CA PRO A 135 -14.50 11.09 -24.05
C PRO A 135 -14.40 10.97 -25.57
N LEU A 136 -14.83 9.83 -26.09
CA LEU A 136 -14.95 9.53 -27.52
C LEU A 136 -16.41 9.64 -27.95
N ASP A 137 -16.64 10.06 -29.20
CA ASP A 137 -17.96 9.99 -29.80
C ASP A 137 -18.20 8.59 -30.38
N VAL A 138 -19.19 7.89 -29.85
CA VAL A 138 -19.63 6.59 -30.35
C VAL A 138 -21.06 6.72 -30.85
N LYS A 139 -21.21 6.90 -32.15
CA LYS A 139 -22.52 7.06 -32.82
C LYS A 139 -23.41 8.15 -32.18
N GLY A 140 -22.81 9.31 -31.88
CA GLY A 140 -23.49 10.45 -31.27
C GLY A 140 -23.60 10.41 -29.75
N THR A 141 -23.06 9.38 -29.09
CA THR A 141 -23.01 9.28 -27.63
C THR A 141 -21.57 9.47 -27.15
N LYS A 142 -21.38 10.37 -26.18
CA LYS A 142 -20.07 10.54 -25.52
C LYS A 142 -19.81 9.38 -24.55
N VAL A 143 -18.73 8.64 -24.77
CA VAL A 143 -18.32 7.51 -23.94
C VAL A 143 -16.88 7.73 -23.51
N THR A 144 -16.63 7.66 -22.21
CA THR A 144 -15.27 7.69 -21.64
C THR A 144 -14.67 6.28 -21.66
N PRO A 145 -13.56 6.04 -22.37
CA PRO A 145 -12.94 4.70 -22.41
C PRO A 145 -12.68 4.11 -21.02
N TYR A 146 -12.21 4.93 -20.08
CA TYR A 146 -11.98 4.53 -18.70
C TYR A 146 -13.26 3.97 -18.03
N ASP A 147 -14.38 4.67 -18.13
CA ASP A 147 -15.64 4.26 -17.50
C ASP A 147 -16.16 2.94 -18.09
N LEU A 148 -16.04 2.80 -19.42
CA LEU A 148 -16.42 1.55 -20.09
C LEU A 148 -15.50 0.40 -19.64
N THR A 149 -14.19 0.63 -19.59
CA THR A 149 -13.20 -0.36 -19.14
C THR A 149 -13.46 -0.79 -17.72
N LEU A 150 -13.75 0.17 -16.81
CA LEU A 150 -14.11 -0.13 -15.42
C LEU A 150 -15.34 -1.05 -15.33
N LYS A 151 -16.37 -0.78 -16.13
CA LYS A 151 -17.57 -1.64 -16.18
C LYS A 151 -17.28 -3.04 -16.73
N LEU A 152 -16.38 -3.15 -17.70
CA LEU A 152 -15.95 -4.46 -18.20
C LEU A 152 -15.16 -5.25 -17.15
N TRP A 153 -14.34 -4.56 -16.35
CA TRP A 153 -13.62 -5.19 -15.22
C TRP A 153 -14.58 -5.70 -14.13
N GLU A 154 -15.59 -4.91 -13.77
CA GLU A 154 -16.63 -5.34 -12.83
C GLU A 154 -17.40 -6.57 -13.35
N ALA A 155 -17.55 -6.70 -14.67
CA ALA A 155 -18.27 -7.76 -15.36
C ALA A 155 -17.40 -8.97 -15.76
N ILE A 156 -16.16 -9.06 -15.31
CA ILE A 156 -15.27 -10.20 -15.63
C ILE A 156 -15.99 -11.52 -15.29
N PRO A 157 -16.08 -12.48 -16.23
CA PRO A 157 -16.75 -13.75 -16.01
C PRO A 157 -16.17 -14.53 -14.81
N ASN A 158 -17.04 -15.13 -14.03
CA ASN A 158 -16.64 -15.88 -12.81
C ASN A 158 -15.81 -17.15 -13.11
N ASN A 159 -15.84 -17.66 -14.36
CA ASN A 159 -15.04 -18.81 -14.76
C ASN A 159 -13.57 -18.44 -15.12
N ARG A 160 -13.22 -17.16 -15.14
CA ARG A 160 -11.83 -16.74 -15.28
C ARG A 160 -11.12 -16.80 -13.93
N ASP A 161 -9.85 -17.21 -13.93
CA ASP A 161 -9.03 -17.20 -12.73
C ASP A 161 -9.02 -15.78 -12.13
N ARG A 162 -9.48 -15.67 -10.91
CA ARG A 162 -9.57 -14.40 -10.15
C ARG A 162 -8.56 -14.34 -9.00
N GLY A 163 -7.73 -15.37 -8.86
CA GLY A 163 -6.76 -15.50 -7.78
C GLY A 163 -7.37 -15.94 -6.44
N PRO A 164 -6.54 -16.05 -5.40
CA PRO A 164 -6.97 -16.47 -4.08
C PRO A 164 -7.84 -15.39 -3.41
N GLN A 165 -8.69 -15.80 -2.47
CA GLN A 165 -9.41 -14.84 -1.60
C GLN A 165 -8.49 -14.32 -0.48
N SER A 166 -7.41 -13.70 -0.88
CA SER A 166 -6.38 -13.16 0.01
C SER A 166 -5.69 -11.97 -0.64
N SER A 167 -5.30 -11.02 0.17
CA SER A 167 -4.48 -9.86 -0.16
C SER A 167 -3.30 -9.79 0.80
N GLY A 168 -2.24 -9.10 0.44
CA GLY A 168 -1.02 -9.05 1.23
C GLY A 168 -0.45 -7.65 1.37
N LEU A 169 0.17 -7.41 2.52
CA LEU A 169 0.99 -6.23 2.81
C LEU A 169 2.40 -6.66 3.20
N LYS A 170 3.37 -5.88 2.78
CA LYS A 170 4.75 -5.96 3.24
C LYS A 170 5.27 -4.56 3.53
N VAL A 171 5.83 -4.36 4.71
CA VAL A 171 6.49 -3.13 5.13
C VAL A 171 7.95 -3.42 5.38
N ILE A 172 8.85 -2.65 4.78
CA ILE A 172 10.29 -2.73 5.02
C ILE A 172 10.76 -1.36 5.46
N VAL A 173 11.43 -1.30 6.61
CA VAL A 173 12.06 -0.09 7.15
C VAL A 173 13.53 -0.38 7.38
N LYS A 174 14.40 0.40 6.74
CA LYS A 174 15.85 0.31 6.88
C LYS A 174 16.39 1.55 7.56
N GLY A 175 17.34 1.37 8.43
CA GLY A 175 17.97 2.47 9.15
C GLY A 175 19.11 2.01 10.03
N GLU A 176 19.46 2.84 11.00
CA GLU A 176 20.57 2.59 11.92
C GLU A 176 20.07 2.53 13.36
N ARG A 177 20.64 1.62 14.13
CA ARG A 177 20.48 1.53 15.58
C ARG A 177 21.82 1.18 16.23
N ASN A 178 22.31 2.02 17.14
CA ASN A 178 23.59 1.85 17.82
C ASN A 178 24.78 1.64 16.85
N GLY A 179 24.79 2.38 15.74
CA GLY A 179 25.85 2.28 14.72
C GLY A 179 25.76 1.05 13.79
N GLN A 180 24.73 0.22 13.94
CA GLN A 180 24.50 -0.96 13.09
C GLN A 180 23.37 -0.71 12.11
N GLN A 181 23.51 -1.23 10.89
CA GLN A 181 22.42 -1.22 9.92
C GLN A 181 21.37 -2.27 10.30
N VAL A 182 20.13 -1.82 10.41
CA VAL A 182 18.98 -2.65 10.79
C VAL A 182 17.91 -2.57 9.72
N THR A 183 17.35 -3.73 9.35
CA THR A 183 16.18 -3.84 8.50
C THR A 183 15.07 -4.53 9.29
N TYR A 184 13.95 -3.82 9.44
CA TYR A 184 12.71 -4.40 9.91
C TYR A 184 11.82 -4.74 8.72
N THR A 185 11.22 -5.93 8.75
CA THR A 185 10.19 -6.32 7.78
C THR A 185 8.94 -6.80 8.54
N ALA A 186 7.78 -6.35 8.08
CA ALA A 186 6.49 -6.90 8.53
C ALA A 186 5.70 -7.39 7.32
N ASP A 187 5.17 -8.60 7.44
CA ASP A 187 4.34 -9.26 6.43
C ASP A 187 2.97 -9.59 7.01
N MET A 188 1.94 -9.35 6.21
CA MET A 188 0.56 -9.71 6.52
C MET A 188 -0.10 -10.31 5.29
N ALA A 189 -0.96 -11.32 5.49
CA ALA A 189 -1.85 -11.84 4.47
C ALA A 189 -3.24 -12.09 5.06
N GLY A 190 -4.29 -11.85 4.28
CA GLY A 190 -5.66 -12.03 4.72
C GLY A 190 -6.68 -11.45 3.76
N ARG A 191 -7.95 -11.46 4.18
CA ARG A 191 -9.05 -10.88 3.40
C ARG A 191 -8.95 -9.34 3.38
N MET A 192 -9.16 -8.75 2.19
CA MET A 192 -9.05 -7.29 2.01
C MET A 192 -10.09 -6.52 2.83
N ALA A 193 -11.36 -6.95 2.79
CA ALA A 193 -12.44 -6.22 3.47
C ALA A 193 -12.24 -6.12 4.99
N PRO A 194 -12.04 -7.20 5.75
CA PRO A 194 -11.72 -7.09 7.18
C PRO A 194 -10.36 -6.43 7.42
N GLY A 195 -9.36 -6.65 6.55
CA GLY A 195 -8.05 -5.98 6.62
C GLY A 195 -8.14 -4.47 6.54
N THR A 196 -9.15 -3.94 5.85
CA THR A 196 -9.38 -2.49 5.73
C THR A 196 -10.34 -1.96 6.81
N GLY A 197 -11.42 -2.68 7.11
CA GLY A 197 -12.45 -2.22 8.04
C GLY A 197 -12.04 -2.29 9.51
N LEU A 198 -11.29 -3.32 9.90
CA LEU A 198 -10.85 -3.52 11.28
C LEU A 198 -9.92 -2.39 11.77
N PRO A 199 -8.87 -1.99 11.03
CA PRO A 199 -8.04 -0.85 11.42
C PRO A 199 -8.83 0.45 11.59
N ALA A 200 -9.76 0.73 10.69
CA ALA A 200 -10.62 1.91 10.78
C ALA A 200 -11.49 1.90 12.04
N SER A 201 -12.06 0.74 12.40
CA SER A 201 -12.87 0.59 13.61
C SER A 201 -12.05 0.73 14.90
N ILE A 202 -10.82 0.18 14.94
CA ILE A 202 -9.91 0.36 16.08
C ILE A 202 -9.57 1.83 16.25
N ALA A 203 -9.23 2.53 15.17
CA ALA A 203 -8.92 3.95 15.24
C ALA A 203 -10.12 4.81 15.68
N ALA A 204 -11.35 4.45 15.30
CA ALA A 204 -12.56 5.10 15.77
C ALA A 204 -12.72 4.92 17.29
N LEU A 205 -12.49 3.71 17.83
CA LEU A 205 -12.51 3.45 19.27
C LEU A 205 -11.39 4.21 20.00
N MET A 206 -10.19 4.33 19.43
CA MET A 206 -9.11 5.12 20.01
C MET A 206 -9.42 6.62 20.04
N LEU A 207 -10.15 7.12 19.03
CA LEU A 207 -10.65 8.50 19.02
C LEU A 207 -11.70 8.72 20.12
N ASP A 208 -12.64 7.83 20.27
CA ASP A 208 -13.71 7.88 21.28
C ASP A 208 -13.11 7.80 22.72
N ALA A 209 -12.12 6.94 22.91
CA ALA A 209 -11.40 6.80 24.17
C ALA A 209 -10.49 8.00 24.52
N GLY A 210 -10.30 8.96 23.60
CA GLY A 210 -9.38 10.09 23.81
C GLY A 210 -7.89 9.74 23.64
N ASP A 211 -7.55 8.59 23.12
CA ASP A 211 -6.16 8.19 22.85
C ASP A 211 -5.52 9.02 21.71
N VAL A 212 -6.33 9.59 20.83
CA VAL A 212 -5.89 10.48 19.75
C VAL A 212 -6.19 11.92 20.14
N THR A 213 -5.19 12.64 20.60
CA THR A 213 -5.34 14.03 21.09
C THR A 213 -5.02 15.09 20.03
N VAL A 214 -4.33 14.69 18.95
CA VAL A 214 -3.93 15.60 17.87
C VAL A 214 -5.16 16.06 17.08
N LYS A 215 -5.30 17.38 16.90
CA LYS A 215 -6.41 17.98 16.17
C LYS A 215 -5.98 18.40 14.76
N GLY A 216 -6.94 18.43 13.84
CA GLY A 216 -6.74 18.82 12.45
C GLY A 216 -6.67 17.62 11.49
N VAL A 217 -6.11 17.87 10.29
CA VAL A 217 -5.93 16.83 9.27
C VAL A 217 -4.56 16.19 9.45
N VAL A 218 -4.55 14.97 9.96
CA VAL A 218 -3.34 14.21 10.29
C VAL A 218 -3.40 12.79 9.71
N ALA A 219 -2.24 12.27 9.34
CA ALA A 219 -2.09 10.88 8.91
C ALA A 219 -1.88 9.96 10.13
N PRO A 220 -2.14 8.63 10.01
CA PRO A 220 -2.06 7.69 11.13
C PRO A 220 -0.71 7.71 11.86
N GLU A 221 0.40 7.76 11.12
CA GLU A 221 1.75 7.81 11.68
C GLU A 221 2.06 9.06 12.48
N GLY A 222 1.22 10.09 12.37
CA GLY A 222 1.34 11.34 13.12
C GLY A 222 0.46 11.44 14.37
N CYS A 223 -0.47 10.51 14.58
CA CYS A 223 -1.46 10.65 15.64
C CYS A 223 -1.85 9.35 16.36
N ILE A 224 -1.59 8.20 15.78
CA ILE A 224 -1.88 6.90 16.40
C ILE A 224 -0.69 6.45 17.25
N ASP A 225 -0.97 5.99 18.47
CA ASP A 225 -0.01 5.24 19.28
C ASP A 225 0.16 3.84 18.67
N PRO A 226 1.35 3.49 18.15
CA PRO A 226 1.53 2.23 17.43
C PRO A 226 1.35 1.01 18.33
N GLU A 227 1.78 1.05 19.59
CA GLU A 227 1.71 -0.08 20.50
C GLU A 227 0.27 -0.41 20.84
N LYS A 228 -0.51 0.59 21.23
CA LYS A 228 -1.94 0.43 21.52
C LYS A 228 -2.70 -0.10 20.30
N PHE A 229 -2.46 0.47 19.15
CA PHE A 229 -3.13 0.08 17.91
C PHE A 229 -2.79 -1.35 17.50
N LEU A 230 -1.50 -1.70 17.44
CA LEU A 230 -1.06 -3.04 17.06
C LEU A 230 -1.53 -4.10 18.06
N THR A 231 -1.50 -3.80 19.35
CA THR A 231 -2.06 -4.68 20.38
C THR A 231 -3.54 -4.95 20.11
N ALA A 232 -4.33 -3.89 19.89
CA ALA A 232 -5.76 -4.03 19.62
C ALA A 232 -6.04 -4.79 18.30
N LEU A 233 -5.19 -4.63 17.30
CA LEU A 233 -5.29 -5.33 16.02
C LEU A 233 -5.01 -6.83 16.18
N LEU A 234 -3.93 -7.20 16.90
CA LEU A 234 -3.55 -8.58 17.18
C LEU A 234 -4.59 -9.30 18.04
N GLN A 235 -5.14 -8.64 19.06
CA GLN A 235 -6.22 -9.18 19.91
C GLN A 235 -7.50 -9.51 19.12
N ARG A 236 -7.70 -8.86 17.96
CA ARG A 236 -8.83 -9.12 17.05
C ARG A 236 -8.50 -10.10 15.93
N GLY A 237 -7.41 -10.84 16.08
CA GLY A 237 -7.04 -11.96 15.22
C GLY A 237 -6.18 -11.61 14.00
N ALA A 238 -5.73 -10.37 13.85
CA ALA A 238 -4.72 -10.06 12.84
C ALA A 238 -3.41 -10.79 13.15
N ARG A 239 -2.68 -11.17 12.09
CA ARG A 239 -1.37 -11.81 12.22
C ARG A 239 -0.35 -10.98 11.46
N ILE A 240 0.72 -10.59 12.14
CA ILE A 240 1.85 -9.84 11.60
C ILE A 240 3.09 -10.68 11.80
N HIS A 241 3.73 -11.07 10.72
CA HIS A 241 5.04 -11.73 10.75
C HIS A 241 6.10 -10.66 10.69
N GLN A 242 6.92 -10.55 11.73
CA GLN A 242 8.00 -9.59 11.81
C GLN A 242 9.35 -10.28 11.73
N THR A 243 10.28 -9.71 10.96
CA THR A 243 11.71 -10.06 10.98
C THR A 243 12.54 -8.83 11.27
N GLU A 244 13.66 -9.04 11.95
CA GLU A 244 14.69 -8.06 12.18
C GLU A 244 16.01 -8.64 11.67
N THR A 245 16.69 -7.90 10.79
CA THR A 245 18.01 -8.26 10.27
C THR A 245 19.01 -7.18 10.65
N ILE A 246 20.06 -7.57 11.32
CA ILE A 246 21.16 -6.67 11.70
C ILE A 246 22.37 -7.01 10.84
N THR A 247 22.92 -6.01 10.18
CA THR A 247 24.13 -6.13 9.39
C THR A 247 25.24 -5.33 10.05
N SER A 248 26.33 -6.00 10.40
CA SER A 248 27.55 -5.36 10.91
C SER A 248 28.72 -5.64 9.97
N MET A 249 29.68 -4.72 9.90
CA MET A 249 30.96 -5.01 9.25
C MET A 249 31.78 -5.95 10.14
N LEU A 250 32.38 -6.94 9.51
CA LEU A 250 33.39 -7.77 10.20
C LEU A 250 34.58 -6.88 10.53
N ALA A 251 34.83 -6.63 11.82
CA ALA A 251 36.06 -6.03 12.28
C ALA A 251 37.11 -7.16 12.45
N ILE A 252 38.19 -7.12 11.69
CA ILE A 252 39.34 -8.02 11.82
C ILE A 252 40.40 -7.29 12.61
#